data_ae4a3a9435e6be57800e4f3411278a9b
#
_entry.id   ae4a3a9435e6be57800e4f3411278a9b
#
_cell.length_a   1.000
_cell.length_b   1.000
_cell.length_c   1.000
_cell.angle_alpha   90.00
_cell.angle_beta   90.00
_cell.angle_gamma   90.00
#
_symmetry.space_group_name_H-M   'P 1'
#
loop_
_entity.id
_entity.type
_entity.pdbx_description
1 polymer ?
#
loop_
_entity_poly.entity_id
_entity_poly.type
_entity_poly.pdbx_seq_one_letter_code
_entity_poly.pdbx_strand_id
1 'polypeptide(L)'
;HTLLDGFFLGGKVPKFDYSAIRPEGAPIRGFGGTSSGHGPLKELHENLTELYSKKIGEMISSVDIVDTENLIGRCVVAGNVRRSAALAMGKHDDLHYLEMKNDSEKLRHHRWGSNNSFHAVVGMDYTWHAEQSQKNGEPGYIWLSNARAYGRMKDGENYDDIEVMGFNPCVEQSLHNAEMCCLVETFPAKHEDYEDYVKTLKCAYLYGKTVTLVNTHWPET
;
A
#
# COMPACT_ATOMS: atom_id res chain seq x y z
N HIS A 1 5.49 3.62 15.11
CA HIS A 1 5.29 4.99 15.64
C HIS A 1 6.44 5.42 16.53
N THR A 2 6.65 4.86 17.72
CA THR A 2 7.62 5.31 18.71
C THR A 2 9.06 5.49 18.16
N LEU A 3 9.49 4.65 17.21
CA LEU A 3 10.78 4.82 16.54
C LEU A 3 10.79 6.11 15.70
N LEU A 4 9.75 6.34 14.92
CA LEU A 4 9.62 7.53 14.08
C LEU A 4 9.45 8.79 14.92
N ASP A 5 8.70 8.72 16.03
CA ASP A 5 8.57 9.83 16.98
C ASP A 5 9.94 10.28 17.52
N GLY A 6 10.86 9.32 17.74
CA GLY A 6 12.23 9.63 18.14
C GLY A 6 12.99 10.50 17.14
N PHE A 7 12.75 10.31 15.84
CA PHE A 7 13.38 11.09 14.76
C PHE A 7 12.64 12.39 14.47
N PHE A 8 11.31 12.36 14.41
CA PHE A 8 10.51 13.50 13.93
C PHE A 8 10.11 14.48 15.04
N LEU A 9 9.96 14.01 16.26
CA LEU A 9 9.55 14.84 17.40
C LEU A 9 10.69 15.19 18.35
N GLY A 10 11.94 14.84 17.99
CA GLY A 10 13.13 15.17 18.80
C GLY A 10 13.26 14.36 20.09
N GLY A 11 12.59 13.20 20.17
CA GLY A 11 12.71 12.28 21.30
C GLY A 11 13.97 11.42 21.25
N LYS A 12 14.15 10.58 22.26
CA LYS A 12 15.19 9.54 22.21
C LYS A 12 14.72 8.40 21.36
N VAL A 13 15.57 7.94 20.44
CA VAL A 13 15.33 6.69 19.70
C VAL A 13 15.22 5.54 20.69
N PRO A 14 14.11 4.79 20.73
CA PRO A 14 13.88 3.76 21.73
C PRO A 14 14.79 2.55 21.51
N LYS A 15 15.08 1.84 22.60
CA LYS A 15 15.61 0.48 22.54
C LYS A 15 14.45 -0.49 22.65
N PHE A 16 14.38 -1.44 21.74
CA PHE A 16 13.32 -2.42 21.69
C PHE A 16 13.73 -3.74 22.34
N ASP A 17 12.84 -4.30 23.15
CA ASP A 17 12.95 -5.67 23.67
C ASP A 17 12.02 -6.57 22.84
N TYR A 18 12.58 -7.55 22.18
CA TYR A 18 11.87 -8.51 21.32
C TYR A 18 11.56 -9.83 22.03
N SER A 19 11.92 -10.01 23.29
CA SER A 19 11.83 -11.26 24.03
C SER A 19 10.38 -11.80 24.17
N ALA A 20 9.39 -10.90 24.14
CA ALA A 20 7.97 -11.26 24.22
C ALA A 20 7.39 -11.73 22.87
N ILE A 21 8.14 -11.63 21.76
CA ILE A 21 7.67 -12.05 20.45
C ILE A 21 7.77 -13.57 20.34
N ARG A 22 6.69 -14.20 19.85
CA ARG A 22 6.62 -15.64 19.64
C ARG A 22 7.82 -16.12 18.80
N PRO A 23 8.49 -17.22 19.17
CA PRO A 23 9.62 -17.76 18.42
C PRO A 23 9.26 -18.12 16.99
N GLU A 24 10.25 -18.10 16.10
CA GLU A 24 10.11 -18.58 14.74
C GLU A 24 9.67 -20.03 14.70
N GLY A 25 8.77 -20.37 13.76
CA GLY A 25 8.21 -21.72 13.60
C GLY A 25 7.10 -22.06 14.59
N ALA A 26 6.87 -21.29 15.65
CA ALA A 26 5.80 -21.55 16.59
C ALA A 26 4.41 -21.32 15.95
N PRO A 27 3.40 -22.19 16.21
CA PRO A 27 2.10 -22.11 15.56
C PRO A 27 1.30 -20.86 15.98
N ILE A 28 0.56 -20.29 15.01
CA ILE A 28 -0.34 -19.17 15.22
C ILE A 28 -1.78 -19.72 15.27
N ARG A 29 -2.34 -19.85 16.48
CA ARG A 29 -3.64 -20.49 16.68
C ARG A 29 -4.83 -19.72 16.10
N GLY A 30 -4.77 -18.39 16.06
CA GLY A 30 -5.90 -17.55 15.59
C GLY A 30 -6.06 -17.48 14.08
N PHE A 31 -4.94 -17.56 13.33
CA PHE A 31 -4.94 -17.41 11.87
C PHE A 31 -4.45 -18.65 11.12
N GLY A 32 -3.88 -19.61 11.83
CA GLY A 32 -3.11 -20.69 11.22
C GLY A 32 -1.71 -20.22 10.75
N GLY A 33 -0.89 -21.17 10.30
CA GLY A 33 0.49 -20.90 9.92
C GLY A 33 1.44 -20.80 11.12
N THR A 34 2.65 -20.30 10.86
CA THR A 34 3.75 -20.23 11.84
C THR A 34 4.28 -18.81 11.98
N SER A 35 4.81 -18.51 13.17
CA SER A 35 5.46 -17.22 13.45
C SER A 35 6.77 -17.08 12.68
N SER A 36 7.06 -15.90 12.17
CA SER A 36 8.38 -15.53 11.62
C SER A 36 9.41 -15.16 12.68
N GLY A 37 9.06 -15.24 13.97
CA GLY A 37 9.93 -14.77 15.05
C GLY A 37 10.05 -13.24 15.09
N HIS A 38 11.02 -12.77 15.84
CA HIS A 38 11.30 -11.33 16.02
C HIS A 38 12.20 -10.74 14.91
N GLY A 39 12.89 -11.60 14.16
CA GLY A 39 13.91 -11.19 13.17
C GLY A 39 13.42 -10.11 12.19
N PRO A 40 12.29 -10.30 11.48
CA PRO A 40 11.78 -9.32 10.52
C PRO A 40 11.46 -7.96 11.14
N LEU A 41 10.92 -7.93 12.37
CA LEU A 41 10.63 -6.66 13.06
C LEU A 41 11.92 -5.96 13.53
N LYS A 42 12.90 -6.73 13.99
CA LYS A 42 14.21 -6.19 14.36
C LYS A 42 14.90 -5.58 13.14
N GLU A 43 14.92 -6.29 12.02
CA GLU A 43 15.48 -5.81 10.76
C GLU A 43 14.76 -4.52 10.27
N LEU A 44 13.42 -4.46 10.38
CA LEU A 44 12.67 -3.23 10.08
C LEU A 44 13.16 -2.05 10.93
N HIS A 45 13.28 -2.23 12.25
CA HIS A 45 13.74 -1.15 13.13
C HIS A 45 15.17 -0.73 12.82
N GLU A 46 16.07 -1.65 12.48
CA GLU A 46 17.45 -1.36 12.09
C GLU A 46 17.50 -0.58 10.78
N ASN A 47 16.76 -1.01 9.73
CA ASN A 47 16.69 -0.33 8.43
C ASN A 47 16.10 1.09 8.57
N LEU A 48 15.01 1.27 9.31
CA LEU A 48 14.43 2.59 9.55
C LEU A 48 15.36 3.49 10.34
N THR A 49 16.05 2.96 11.34
CA THR A 49 17.05 3.71 12.11
C THR A 49 18.19 4.16 11.21
N GLU A 50 18.69 3.30 10.33
CA GLU A 50 19.72 3.66 9.37
C GLU A 50 19.25 4.73 8.39
N LEU A 51 18.04 4.57 7.82
CA LEU A 51 17.45 5.52 6.88
C LEU A 51 17.36 6.91 7.49
N TYR A 52 16.71 7.03 8.65
CA TYR A 52 16.43 8.32 9.26
C TYR A 52 17.62 8.95 9.99
N SER A 53 18.59 8.15 10.48
CA SER A 53 19.82 8.70 11.04
C SER A 53 20.64 9.50 10.03
N LYS A 54 20.56 9.13 8.74
CA LYS A 54 21.21 9.84 7.64
C LYS A 54 20.47 11.13 7.21
N LYS A 55 19.24 11.32 7.72
CA LYS A 55 18.35 12.43 7.34
C LYS A 55 18.17 13.48 8.43
N ILE A 56 18.91 13.38 9.51
CA ILE A 56 18.81 14.37 10.61
C ILE A 56 19.21 15.75 10.10
N GLY A 57 18.27 16.70 10.21
CA GLY A 57 18.45 18.08 9.72
C GLY A 57 18.13 18.27 8.23
N GLU A 58 17.69 17.24 7.53
CA GLU A 58 17.26 17.29 6.12
C GLU A 58 15.75 17.10 5.99
N MET A 59 15.19 17.55 4.88
CA MET A 59 13.82 17.21 4.51
C MET A 59 13.74 15.76 4.02
N ILE A 60 12.75 15.01 4.51
CA ILE A 60 12.46 13.67 3.96
C ILE A 60 11.92 13.80 2.54
N SER A 61 12.40 12.91 1.66
CA SER A 61 11.96 12.85 0.28
C SER A 61 10.77 11.88 0.10
N SER A 62 10.10 11.97 -1.04
CA SER A 62 9.11 10.99 -1.48
C SER A 62 9.66 9.56 -1.48
N VAL A 63 10.93 9.39 -1.88
CA VAL A 63 11.62 8.09 -1.87
C VAL A 63 11.78 7.55 -0.45
N ASP A 64 12.14 8.38 0.52
CA ASP A 64 12.28 7.96 1.92
C ASP A 64 10.94 7.49 2.51
N ILE A 65 9.84 8.15 2.12
CA ILE A 65 8.48 7.76 2.52
C ILE A 65 8.11 6.39 1.95
N VAL A 66 8.31 6.20 0.64
CA VAL A 66 7.98 4.93 -0.05
C VAL A 66 8.89 3.79 0.43
N ASP A 67 10.18 4.05 0.65
CA ASP A 67 11.09 3.06 1.23
C ASP A 67 10.66 2.65 2.64
N THR A 68 10.18 3.59 3.46
CA THR A 68 9.62 3.29 4.80
C THR A 68 8.43 2.36 4.71
N GLU A 69 7.47 2.67 3.84
CA GLU A 69 6.28 1.85 3.65
C GLU A 69 6.64 0.44 3.14
N ASN A 70 7.53 0.34 2.17
CA ASN A 70 7.99 -0.93 1.62
C ASN A 70 8.74 -1.79 2.65
N LEU A 71 9.55 -1.19 3.52
CA LEU A 71 10.21 -1.89 4.62
C LEU A 71 9.18 -2.42 5.64
N ILE A 72 8.15 -1.64 5.95
CA ILE A 72 7.03 -2.09 6.79
C ILE A 72 6.29 -3.25 6.12
N GLY A 73 5.94 -3.11 4.84
CA GLY A 73 5.29 -4.14 4.04
C GLY A 73 6.08 -5.46 4.03
N ARG A 74 7.39 -5.39 3.83
CA ARG A 74 8.30 -6.53 3.89
C ARG A 74 8.25 -7.25 5.25
N CYS A 75 8.22 -6.51 6.33
CA CYS A 75 8.06 -7.06 7.67
C CYS A 75 6.69 -7.76 7.84
N VAL A 76 5.62 -7.15 7.33
CA VAL A 76 4.26 -7.69 7.42
C VAL A 76 4.13 -9.03 6.71
N VAL A 77 4.75 -9.21 5.54
CA VAL A 77 4.63 -10.45 4.75
C VAL A 77 5.60 -11.56 5.18
N ALA A 78 6.56 -11.28 6.06
CA ALA A 78 7.67 -12.20 6.41
C ALA A 78 7.20 -13.53 6.99
N GLY A 79 6.07 -13.81 7.40
CA GLY A 79 5.59 -15.11 7.88
C GLY A 79 4.66 -15.82 6.91
N ASN A 80 4.44 -15.31 5.70
CA ASN A 80 3.47 -15.81 4.71
C ASN A 80 2.01 -15.92 5.22
N VAL A 81 1.71 -15.38 6.40
CA VAL A 81 0.37 -15.37 6.99
C VAL A 81 -0.41 -14.11 6.59
N ARG A 82 0.29 -12.99 6.50
CA ARG A 82 -0.26 -11.68 6.13
C ARG A 82 0.16 -11.31 4.71
N ARG A 83 -0.62 -10.43 4.11
CA ARG A 83 -0.31 -9.79 2.83
C ARG A 83 -0.12 -8.30 3.07
N SER A 84 0.73 -7.69 2.26
CA SER A 84 0.89 -6.25 2.18
C SER A 84 1.14 -5.89 0.72
N ALA A 85 0.47 -4.88 0.25
CA ALA A 85 0.70 -4.26 -1.04
C ALA A 85 0.32 -2.79 -0.93
N ALA A 86 1.01 -1.93 -1.65
CA ALA A 86 0.76 -0.50 -1.67
C ALA A 86 0.76 0.03 -3.11
N LEU A 87 0.12 1.17 -3.30
CA LEU A 87 0.29 2.01 -4.47
C LEU A 87 0.91 3.33 -4.01
N ALA A 88 2.14 3.59 -4.42
CA ALA A 88 2.75 4.89 -4.26
C ALA A 88 2.39 5.78 -5.45
N MET A 89 1.98 7.02 -5.19
CA MET A 89 1.63 7.99 -6.22
C MET A 89 2.47 9.24 -6.03
N GLY A 90 3.42 9.47 -6.94
CA GLY A 90 4.31 10.62 -6.94
C GLY A 90 3.89 11.73 -7.90
N LYS A 91 4.64 12.80 -7.90
CA LYS A 91 4.50 13.87 -8.89
C LYS A 91 5.19 13.46 -10.19
N HIS A 92 4.68 13.96 -11.32
CA HIS A 92 5.24 13.68 -12.64
C HIS A 92 6.63 14.30 -12.87
N ASP A 93 7.05 15.26 -12.05
CA ASP A 93 8.33 15.96 -12.10
C ASP A 93 9.31 15.55 -10.98
N ASP A 94 8.94 14.62 -10.12
CA ASP A 94 9.81 14.06 -9.07
C ASP A 94 10.69 12.94 -9.65
N LEU A 95 11.79 13.33 -10.30
CA LEU A 95 12.69 12.38 -10.98
C LEU A 95 13.25 11.31 -10.03
N HIS A 96 13.56 11.66 -8.77
CA HIS A 96 14.08 10.70 -7.80
C HIS A 96 13.07 9.60 -7.48
N TYR A 97 11.81 9.98 -7.34
CA TYR A 97 10.72 9.04 -7.14
C TYR A 97 10.49 8.16 -8.39
N LEU A 98 10.44 8.77 -9.57
CA LEU A 98 10.17 8.08 -10.83
C LEU A 98 11.26 7.07 -11.20
N GLU A 99 12.49 7.31 -10.79
CA GLU A 99 13.64 6.44 -11.06
C GLU A 99 14.00 5.49 -9.92
N MET A 100 13.31 5.57 -8.77
CA MET A 100 13.73 4.86 -7.55
C MET A 100 13.84 3.34 -7.74
N LYS A 101 13.04 2.74 -8.62
CA LYS A 101 13.07 1.30 -8.92
C LYS A 101 14.11 0.88 -9.94
N ASN A 102 14.88 1.82 -10.50
CA ASN A 102 16.07 1.51 -11.30
C ASN A 102 17.22 0.97 -10.42
N ASP A 103 17.20 1.21 -9.12
CA ASP A 103 18.10 0.59 -8.15
C ASP A 103 17.72 -0.88 -7.93
N SER A 104 18.40 -1.78 -8.61
CA SER A 104 18.10 -3.21 -8.60
C SER A 104 18.36 -3.89 -7.26
N GLU A 105 19.22 -3.36 -6.40
CA GLU A 105 19.50 -3.88 -5.06
C GLU A 105 18.33 -3.57 -4.13
N LYS A 106 17.93 -2.31 -4.07
CA LYS A 106 16.78 -1.88 -3.27
C LYS A 106 15.47 -2.45 -3.80
N LEU A 107 15.34 -2.62 -5.13
CA LEU A 107 14.19 -3.28 -5.71
C LEU A 107 14.04 -4.70 -5.19
N ARG A 108 15.11 -5.50 -5.20
CA ARG A 108 15.10 -6.86 -4.65
C ARG A 108 14.93 -6.88 -3.13
N HIS A 109 15.44 -5.88 -2.43
CA HIS A 109 15.40 -5.86 -0.97
C HIS A 109 14.01 -5.51 -0.45
N HIS A 110 13.39 -4.41 -0.89
CA HIS A 110 12.10 -3.95 -0.36
C HIS A 110 11.19 -3.23 -1.35
N ARG A 111 11.70 -2.54 -2.40
CA ARG A 111 10.88 -1.70 -3.28
C ARG A 111 9.89 -2.47 -4.17
N TRP A 112 9.97 -3.79 -4.16
CA TRP A 112 8.97 -4.67 -4.77
C TRP A 112 7.61 -4.61 -4.07
N GLY A 113 7.54 -4.11 -2.84
CA GLY A 113 6.34 -4.08 -2.00
C GLY A 113 5.27 -3.09 -2.43
N SER A 114 5.58 -2.14 -3.31
CA SER A 114 4.61 -1.18 -3.86
C SER A 114 4.59 -1.19 -5.38
N ASN A 115 3.42 -0.89 -5.96
CA ASN A 115 3.30 -0.39 -7.33
C ASN A 115 3.56 1.11 -7.30
N ASN A 116 4.39 1.61 -8.22
CA ASN A 116 4.69 3.04 -8.28
C ASN A 116 4.05 3.66 -9.52
N SER A 117 3.28 4.70 -9.31
CA SER A 117 2.63 5.48 -10.37
C SER A 117 2.82 6.98 -10.13
N PHE A 118 2.55 7.80 -11.12
CA PHE A 118 2.57 9.24 -10.96
C PHE A 118 1.27 9.88 -11.42
N HIS A 119 1.01 11.08 -10.90
CA HIS A 119 -0.12 11.90 -11.33
C HIS A 119 0.13 12.45 -12.74
N ALA A 120 -0.47 11.80 -13.72
CA ALA A 120 -0.41 12.21 -15.11
C ALA A 120 -1.35 13.40 -15.37
N VAL A 121 -0.93 14.30 -16.25
CA VAL A 121 -1.69 15.49 -16.65
C VAL A 121 -1.98 15.41 -18.14
N VAL A 122 -3.24 15.60 -18.54
CA VAL A 122 -3.62 15.57 -19.96
C VAL A 122 -2.81 16.60 -20.74
N GLY A 123 -2.18 16.17 -21.82
CA GLY A 123 -1.40 17.03 -22.72
C GLY A 123 0.06 17.26 -22.29
N MET A 124 0.53 16.66 -21.20
CA MET A 124 1.97 16.70 -20.87
C MET A 124 2.80 15.88 -21.88
N ASP A 125 4.09 16.15 -21.96
CA ASP A 125 5.02 15.29 -22.71
C ASP A 125 5.30 14.02 -21.91
N TYR A 126 4.92 12.88 -22.45
CA TYR A 126 5.11 11.56 -21.86
C TYR A 126 6.39 10.83 -22.31
N THR A 127 7.18 11.39 -23.21
CA THR A 127 8.29 10.70 -23.85
C THR A 127 9.25 10.12 -22.83
N TRP A 128 9.76 10.94 -21.94
CA TRP A 128 10.67 10.49 -20.88
C TRP A 128 10.04 9.45 -19.94
N HIS A 129 8.78 9.66 -19.55
CA HIS A 129 8.06 8.74 -18.66
C HIS A 129 7.86 7.36 -19.32
N ALA A 130 7.54 7.33 -20.61
CA ALA A 130 7.40 6.10 -21.37
C ALA A 130 8.74 5.34 -21.46
N GLU A 131 9.85 6.04 -21.64
CA GLU A 131 11.19 5.44 -21.60
C GLU A 131 11.52 4.81 -20.23
N GLN A 132 11.09 5.43 -19.11
CA GLN A 132 11.27 4.81 -17.80
C GLN A 132 10.39 3.56 -17.65
N SER A 133 9.10 3.64 -17.99
CA SER A 133 8.18 2.50 -17.92
C SER A 133 8.63 1.32 -18.80
N GLN A 134 9.30 1.59 -19.92
CA GLN A 134 9.84 0.55 -20.80
C GLN A 134 10.95 -0.28 -20.11
N LYS A 135 11.69 0.28 -19.15
CA LYS A 135 12.82 -0.40 -18.50
C LYS A 135 12.37 -1.54 -17.58
N ASN A 136 11.30 -1.34 -16.81
CA ASN A 136 10.86 -2.28 -15.79
C ASN A 136 9.33 -2.34 -15.56
N GLY A 137 8.52 -1.70 -16.43
CA GLY A 137 7.07 -1.64 -16.30
C GLY A 137 6.55 -0.53 -15.42
N GLU A 138 7.41 0.25 -14.78
CA GLU A 138 7.06 1.36 -13.89
C GLU A 138 7.91 2.61 -14.21
N PRO A 139 7.41 3.82 -13.90
CA PRO A 139 6.17 4.15 -13.21
C PRO A 139 4.93 3.95 -14.08
N GLY A 140 3.79 3.66 -13.43
CA GLY A 140 2.47 3.70 -14.03
C GLY A 140 1.90 5.11 -14.11
N TYR A 141 0.76 5.28 -14.80
CA TYR A 141 0.13 6.57 -15.07
C TYR A 141 -1.24 6.61 -14.40
N ILE A 142 -1.53 7.66 -13.62
CA ILE A 142 -2.83 7.86 -12.98
C ILE A 142 -3.34 9.26 -13.28
N TRP A 143 -4.47 9.34 -14.00
CA TRP A 143 -5.19 10.60 -14.23
C TRP A 143 -6.23 10.79 -13.12
N LEU A 144 -5.83 11.34 -11.99
CA LEU A 144 -6.71 11.58 -10.85
C LEU A 144 -7.90 12.49 -11.21
N SER A 145 -7.71 13.43 -12.15
CA SER A 145 -8.78 14.25 -12.70
C SER A 145 -9.88 13.43 -13.38
N ASN A 146 -9.49 12.39 -14.12
CA ASN A 146 -10.46 11.50 -14.77
C ASN A 146 -11.22 10.66 -13.75
N ALA A 147 -10.54 10.15 -12.73
CA ALA A 147 -11.19 9.41 -11.65
C ALA A 147 -12.25 10.26 -10.93
N ARG A 148 -11.97 11.55 -10.75
CA ARG A 148 -12.91 12.51 -10.15
C ARG A 148 -14.07 12.88 -11.06
N ALA A 149 -13.81 12.99 -12.36
CA ALA A 149 -14.84 13.37 -13.35
C ALA A 149 -15.77 12.22 -13.71
N TYR A 150 -15.26 10.98 -13.78
CA TYR A 150 -16.00 9.79 -14.25
C TYR A 150 -16.16 8.73 -13.16
N GLY A 151 -16.31 9.15 -11.92
CA GLY A 151 -16.41 8.26 -10.78
C GLY A 151 -17.69 7.41 -10.76
N ARG A 152 -17.64 6.33 -9.98
CA ARG A 152 -18.79 5.50 -9.61
C ARG A 152 -19.48 4.77 -10.78
N MET A 153 -18.71 4.38 -11.78
CA MET A 153 -19.16 3.52 -12.90
C MET A 153 -20.42 4.04 -13.62
N LYS A 154 -20.50 5.36 -13.78
CA LYS A 154 -21.57 6.00 -14.56
C LYS A 154 -21.04 6.48 -15.90
N ASP A 155 -21.92 6.50 -16.90
CA ASP A 155 -21.61 7.08 -18.20
C ASP A 155 -21.59 8.63 -18.13
N GLY A 156 -20.61 9.23 -18.80
CA GLY A 156 -20.41 10.67 -18.84
C GLY A 156 -19.79 11.25 -17.55
N GLU A 157 -19.42 12.51 -17.63
CA GLU A 157 -18.90 13.27 -16.49
C GLU A 157 -19.99 13.47 -15.44
N ASN A 158 -19.70 13.12 -14.19
CA ASN A 158 -20.66 13.23 -13.08
C ASN A 158 -20.08 13.86 -11.82
N TYR A 159 -18.77 13.83 -11.64
CA TYR A 159 -18.06 14.35 -10.45
C TYR A 159 -18.57 13.80 -9.11
N ASP A 160 -19.16 12.61 -9.11
CA ASP A 160 -19.70 11.96 -7.90
C ASP A 160 -18.59 11.54 -6.92
N ASP A 161 -17.34 11.46 -7.39
CA ASP A 161 -16.18 11.01 -6.61
C ASP A 161 -15.08 12.09 -6.55
N ILE A 162 -15.50 13.33 -6.40
CA ILE A 162 -14.58 14.50 -6.44
C ILE A 162 -13.48 14.47 -5.37
N GLU A 163 -13.73 13.77 -4.26
CA GLU A 163 -12.82 13.69 -3.12
C GLU A 163 -11.79 12.55 -3.23
N VAL A 164 -11.74 11.84 -4.36
CA VAL A 164 -10.74 10.80 -4.59
C VAL A 164 -9.33 11.37 -4.43
N MET A 165 -8.56 10.73 -3.54
CA MET A 165 -7.17 11.08 -3.25
C MET A 165 -6.18 10.01 -3.75
N GLY A 166 -6.65 8.76 -3.91
CA GLY A 166 -5.82 7.63 -4.28
C GLY A 166 -6.61 6.42 -4.73
N PHE A 167 -5.93 5.30 -4.76
CA PHE A 167 -6.47 4.02 -5.20
C PHE A 167 -5.90 2.89 -4.34
N ASN A 168 -6.56 1.74 -4.38
CA ASN A 168 -5.97 0.51 -3.87
C ASN A 168 -4.76 0.06 -4.74
N PRO A 169 -3.95 -0.92 -4.31
CA PRO A 169 -2.72 -1.30 -5.02
C PRO A 169 -2.90 -1.75 -6.47
N CYS A 170 -4.08 -2.28 -6.82
CA CYS A 170 -4.40 -2.75 -8.17
C CYS A 170 -5.06 -1.68 -9.05
N VAL A 171 -5.36 -0.50 -8.50
CA VAL A 171 -5.91 0.69 -9.18
C VAL A 171 -7.35 0.53 -9.68
N GLU A 172 -8.05 -0.55 -9.31
CA GLU A 172 -9.45 -0.76 -9.71
C GLU A 172 -10.45 -0.04 -8.81
N GLN A 173 -10.02 0.43 -7.63
CA GLN A 173 -10.91 1.10 -6.69
C GLN A 173 -10.33 2.46 -6.29
N SER A 174 -11.08 3.52 -6.62
CA SER A 174 -10.80 4.88 -6.15
C SER A 174 -11.15 5.01 -4.66
N LEU A 175 -10.33 5.75 -3.92
CA LEU A 175 -10.46 5.90 -2.48
C LEU A 175 -10.28 7.36 -2.06
N HIS A 176 -11.08 7.78 -1.08
CA HIS A 176 -10.84 8.99 -0.31
C HIS A 176 -9.70 8.76 0.71
N ASN A 177 -9.29 9.83 1.37
CA ASN A 177 -8.34 9.70 2.47
C ASN A 177 -8.94 8.83 3.59
N ALA A 178 -8.15 7.87 4.09
CA ALA A 178 -8.52 6.92 5.14
C ALA A 178 -9.70 5.98 4.79
N GLU A 179 -10.15 5.94 3.54
CA GLU A 179 -11.21 5.01 3.11
C GLU A 179 -10.69 3.58 2.97
N MET A 180 -11.50 2.61 3.38
CA MET A 180 -11.14 1.19 3.35
C MET A 180 -11.52 0.52 2.04
N CYS A 181 -10.62 -0.34 1.54
CA CYS A 181 -10.90 -1.28 0.45
C CYS A 181 -11.19 -2.66 1.03
N CYS A 182 -12.47 -3.09 1.02
CA CYS A 182 -12.91 -4.37 1.54
C CYS A 182 -13.14 -5.36 0.42
N LEU A 183 -12.45 -6.50 0.47
CA LEU A 183 -12.52 -7.56 -0.53
C LEU A 183 -13.38 -8.71 -0.07
N VAL A 184 -14.20 -9.24 -0.98
CA VAL A 184 -14.93 -10.50 -0.82
C VAL A 184 -14.76 -11.32 -2.09
N GLU A 185 -14.30 -12.57 -1.95
CA GLU A 185 -14.16 -13.49 -3.06
C GLU A 185 -15.40 -14.37 -3.19
N THR A 186 -15.81 -14.64 -4.43
CA THR A 186 -16.85 -15.61 -4.79
C THR A 186 -16.35 -16.56 -5.86
N PHE A 187 -16.90 -17.77 -5.87
CA PHE A 187 -16.44 -18.85 -6.75
C PHE A 187 -17.59 -19.35 -7.65
N PRO A 188 -17.81 -18.75 -8.84
CA PRO A 188 -18.95 -19.09 -9.72
C PRO A 188 -19.09 -20.60 -9.99
N ALA A 189 -17.97 -21.29 -10.21
CA ALA A 189 -17.96 -22.73 -10.49
C ALA A 189 -18.40 -23.63 -9.32
N LYS A 190 -18.70 -23.07 -8.15
CA LYS A 190 -19.19 -23.81 -6.97
C LYS A 190 -20.70 -23.72 -6.80
N HIS A 191 -21.41 -23.05 -7.72
CA HIS A 191 -22.84 -22.84 -7.69
C HIS A 191 -23.55 -23.77 -8.66
N GLU A 192 -24.80 -24.14 -8.31
CA GLU A 192 -25.63 -25.05 -9.13
C GLU A 192 -26.10 -24.38 -10.41
N ASP A 193 -26.46 -23.08 -10.32
CA ASP A 193 -26.96 -22.29 -11.42
C ASP A 193 -26.69 -20.78 -11.23
N TYR A 194 -27.12 -19.99 -12.22
CA TYR A 194 -26.97 -18.53 -12.18
C TYR A 194 -27.75 -17.88 -11.03
N GLU A 195 -28.94 -18.39 -10.72
CA GLU A 195 -29.78 -17.81 -9.65
C GLU A 195 -29.15 -18.03 -8.26
N ASP A 196 -28.60 -19.21 -8.04
CA ASP A 196 -27.84 -19.51 -6.80
C ASP A 196 -26.59 -18.62 -6.69
N TYR A 197 -25.85 -18.43 -7.78
CA TYR A 197 -24.73 -17.53 -7.79
C TYR A 197 -25.12 -16.06 -7.49
N VAL A 198 -26.22 -15.57 -8.06
CA VAL A 198 -26.71 -14.20 -7.78
C VAL A 198 -27.10 -14.01 -6.32
N LYS A 199 -27.66 -15.01 -5.66
CA LYS A 199 -27.93 -14.96 -4.20
C LYS A 199 -26.63 -14.81 -3.42
N THR A 200 -25.61 -15.59 -3.78
CA THR A 200 -24.27 -15.48 -3.15
C THR A 200 -23.64 -14.12 -3.38
N LEU A 201 -23.71 -13.56 -4.59
CA LEU A 201 -23.21 -12.21 -4.87
C LEU A 201 -23.89 -11.14 -4.00
N LYS A 202 -25.22 -11.23 -3.81
CA LYS A 202 -25.93 -10.29 -2.91
C LYS A 202 -25.44 -10.40 -1.47
N CYS A 203 -25.26 -11.62 -0.97
CA CYS A 203 -24.73 -11.84 0.37
C CYS A 203 -23.28 -11.34 0.50
N ALA A 204 -22.43 -11.61 -0.51
CA ALA A 204 -21.04 -11.15 -0.53
C ALA A 204 -20.95 -9.61 -0.52
N TYR A 205 -21.79 -8.94 -1.34
CA TYR A 205 -21.88 -7.49 -1.34
C TYR A 205 -22.30 -6.92 0.02
N LEU A 206 -23.37 -7.47 0.63
CA LEU A 206 -23.83 -7.05 1.94
C LEU A 206 -22.77 -7.27 3.02
N TYR A 207 -22.05 -8.40 2.96
CA TYR A 207 -20.94 -8.67 3.87
C TYR A 207 -19.82 -7.62 3.73
N GLY A 208 -19.35 -7.37 2.50
CA GLY A 208 -18.34 -6.35 2.23
C GLY A 208 -18.76 -4.96 2.74
N LYS A 209 -19.99 -4.54 2.45
CA LYS A 209 -20.54 -3.26 2.95
C LYS A 209 -20.64 -3.22 4.47
N THR A 210 -21.01 -4.32 5.10
CA THR A 210 -21.08 -4.39 6.58
C THR A 210 -19.70 -4.24 7.20
N VAL A 211 -18.66 -4.83 6.59
CA VAL A 211 -17.28 -4.69 7.07
C VAL A 211 -16.80 -3.24 7.02
N THR A 212 -17.21 -2.45 6.01
CA THR A 212 -16.87 -1.01 5.95
C THR A 212 -17.51 -0.17 7.05
N LEU A 213 -18.54 -0.68 7.73
CA LEU A 213 -19.24 0.00 8.82
C LEU A 213 -18.74 -0.40 10.21
N VAL A 214 -17.76 -1.30 10.29
CA VAL A 214 -17.18 -1.72 11.57
C VAL A 214 -16.32 -0.59 12.11
N ASN A 215 -16.57 -0.20 13.36
CA ASN A 215 -15.74 0.80 14.03
C ASN A 215 -14.28 0.35 14.09
N THR A 216 -13.38 1.21 13.67
CA THR A 216 -11.94 1.03 13.82
C THR A 216 -11.45 1.80 15.05
N HIS A 217 -10.20 1.59 15.45
CA HIS A 217 -9.55 2.40 16.49
C HIS A 217 -8.95 3.70 15.93
N TRP A 218 -9.06 3.93 14.61
CA TRP A 218 -8.64 5.15 13.96
C TRP A 218 -9.86 6.03 13.72
N PRO A 219 -9.90 7.27 14.24
CA PRO A 219 -11.06 8.16 14.11
C PRO A 219 -11.37 8.56 12.66
N GLU A 220 -10.37 8.46 11.78
CA GLU A 220 -10.43 8.90 10.39
C GLU A 220 -11.07 7.85 9.46
N THR A 221 -11.25 6.59 9.91
CA THR A 221 -11.79 5.48 9.08
C THR A 221 -13.18 5.03 9.48
#